data_8a83cddcdf9237b4fafbc4426904d01a
#
_entry.id   8a83cddcdf9237b4fafbc4426904d01a
#
_cell.length_a   1.000
_cell.length_b   1.000
_cell.length_c   1.000
_cell.angle_alpha   90.00
_cell.angle_beta   90.00
_cell.angle_gamma   90.00
#
_symmetry.space_group_name_H-M   'P 1'
#
loop_
_entity.id
_entity.type
_entity.pdbx_description
1 polymer ?
#
loop_
_entity_poly.entity_id
_entity_poly.type
_entity_poly.pdbx_seq_one_letter_code
_entity_poly.pdbx_strand_id
1 'polypeptide(L)'
;MDKYGEKYSGDSKFVADCRQLQSMYRVEVNETIRPYKGRDGKTHYYGNYISDGEKSGNNFLTNYAFRYATERVTNKKEYETIEQDRLFNILLSSQPMAFNLFCPLREMLEKSPEAATAAIKAALPMYPIHSVTDVDLEFIPEDYDKLSGDKRAMDAIIRFVDDSGQKGFIVIDIQFFRNLVIAEISAHIITGLQQACKAHKPGIIAVLHVIADASAMLLG
;
A
#
# COMPACT_ATOMS: atom_id res chain seq x y z
N MET A 1 12.51 7.46 -28.95
CA MET A 1 11.53 7.05 -27.93
C MET A 1 11.01 8.32 -27.27
N ASP A 2 9.70 8.44 -27.04
CA ASP A 2 9.14 9.54 -26.29
C ASP A 2 9.77 9.56 -24.88
N LYS A 3 10.14 10.74 -24.37
CA LYS A 3 10.73 10.89 -23.02
C LYS A 3 9.80 10.39 -21.90
N TYR A 4 8.49 10.28 -22.16
CA TYR A 4 7.49 9.77 -21.23
C TYR A 4 7.22 8.26 -21.38
N GLY A 5 7.89 7.60 -22.34
CA GLY A 5 7.75 6.16 -22.56
C GLY A 5 6.52 5.77 -23.38
N GLU A 6 6.29 4.46 -23.44
CA GLU A 6 5.21 3.86 -24.22
C GLU A 6 3.87 3.95 -23.47
N LYS A 7 2.77 4.03 -24.23
CA LYS A 7 1.42 3.88 -23.72
C LYS A 7 1.07 2.40 -23.61
N TYR A 8 0.42 2.02 -22.52
CA TYR A 8 -0.12 0.67 -22.38
C TYR A 8 -1.56 0.63 -22.88
N SER A 9 -1.83 -0.19 -23.88
CA SER A 9 -3.14 -0.26 -24.56
C SER A 9 -4.28 -0.82 -23.68
N GLY A 10 -3.94 -1.50 -22.59
CA GLY A 10 -4.92 -2.05 -21.65
C GLY A 10 -5.37 -1.08 -20.55
N ASP A 11 -4.80 0.13 -20.51
CA ASP A 11 -5.18 1.12 -19.48
C ASP A 11 -6.56 1.71 -19.78
N SER A 12 -7.39 1.85 -18.73
CA SER A 12 -8.51 2.78 -18.77
C SER A 12 -7.98 4.22 -18.90
N LYS A 13 -8.87 5.16 -19.28
CA LYS A 13 -8.46 6.58 -19.37
C LYS A 13 -7.80 7.06 -18.08
N PHE A 14 -8.39 6.77 -16.93
CA PHE A 14 -7.86 7.15 -15.62
C PHE A 14 -6.47 6.57 -15.38
N VAL A 15 -6.27 5.27 -15.61
CA VAL A 15 -4.96 4.61 -15.41
C VAL A 15 -3.91 5.18 -16.37
N ALA A 16 -4.30 5.49 -17.62
CA ALA A 16 -3.41 6.12 -18.59
C ALA A 16 -2.98 7.53 -18.14
N ASP A 17 -3.90 8.32 -17.59
CA ASP A 17 -3.61 9.65 -17.04
C ASP A 17 -2.66 9.53 -15.81
N CYS A 18 -2.91 8.60 -14.90
CA CYS A 18 -2.00 8.30 -13.78
C CYS A 18 -0.61 7.89 -14.27
N ARG A 19 -0.52 6.98 -15.26
CA ARG A 19 0.76 6.56 -15.86
C ARG A 19 1.50 7.73 -16.48
N GLN A 20 0.79 8.64 -17.14
CA GLN A 20 1.39 9.84 -17.72
C GLN A 20 2.00 10.74 -16.63
N LEU A 21 1.28 10.98 -15.54
CA LEU A 21 1.79 11.77 -14.41
C LEU A 21 3.03 11.14 -13.76
N GLN A 22 3.00 9.83 -13.53
CA GLN A 22 4.15 9.10 -13.01
C GLN A 22 5.36 9.16 -13.97
N SER A 23 5.10 9.15 -15.27
CA SER A 23 6.15 9.31 -16.30
C SER A 23 6.75 10.71 -16.29
N MET A 24 5.94 11.74 -16.03
CA MET A 24 6.40 13.12 -15.87
C MET A 24 7.27 13.26 -14.61
N TYR A 25 6.82 12.74 -13.49
CA TYR A 25 7.59 12.69 -12.24
C TYR A 25 8.94 11.99 -12.44
N ARG A 26 8.97 10.84 -13.09
CA ARG A 26 10.23 10.15 -13.41
C ARG A 26 11.21 11.06 -14.18
N VAL A 27 10.70 11.82 -15.15
CA VAL A 27 11.54 12.76 -15.90
C VAL A 27 12.07 13.88 -15.01
N GLU A 28 11.22 14.40 -14.11
CA GLU A 28 11.59 15.47 -13.17
C GLU A 28 12.72 15.04 -12.23
N VAL A 29 12.66 13.82 -11.71
CA VAL A 29 13.70 13.28 -10.81
C VAL A 29 14.88 12.65 -11.56
N ASN A 30 14.97 12.84 -12.88
CA ASN A 30 16.05 12.34 -13.76
C ASN A 30 16.27 10.81 -13.71
N GLU A 31 15.22 10.04 -13.44
CA GLU A 31 15.30 8.58 -13.51
C GLU A 31 15.20 8.09 -14.96
N THR A 32 15.96 7.04 -15.27
CA THR A 32 15.89 6.38 -16.56
C THR A 32 14.74 5.35 -16.60
N ILE A 33 14.19 5.11 -17.80
CA ILE A 33 13.16 4.09 -17.98
C ILE A 33 13.82 2.72 -17.88
N ARG A 34 13.30 1.88 -16.98
CA ARG A 34 13.68 0.47 -16.94
C ARG A 34 12.91 -0.31 -18.00
N PRO A 35 13.60 -1.10 -18.85
CA PRO A 35 12.93 -2.00 -19.77
C PRO A 35 12.12 -3.07 -19.03
N TYR A 36 10.92 -3.36 -19.51
CA TYR A 36 10.03 -4.39 -18.99
C TYR A 36 9.79 -5.47 -20.06
N LYS A 37 10.05 -6.73 -19.73
CA LYS A 37 9.74 -7.86 -20.61
C LYS A 37 8.29 -8.27 -20.40
N GLY A 38 7.44 -7.98 -21.40
CA GLY A 38 6.02 -8.33 -21.38
C GLY A 38 5.77 -9.83 -21.53
N ARG A 39 4.54 -10.25 -21.20
CA ARG A 39 4.09 -11.64 -21.42
C ARG A 39 4.01 -12.01 -22.91
N ASP A 40 3.97 -11.03 -23.79
CA ASP A 40 4.05 -11.15 -25.26
C ASP A 40 5.48 -11.42 -25.76
N GLY A 41 6.46 -11.50 -24.86
CA GLY A 41 7.87 -11.70 -25.15
C GLY A 41 8.60 -10.46 -25.64
N LYS A 42 7.91 -9.33 -25.82
CA LYS A 42 8.49 -8.04 -26.25
C LYS A 42 9.05 -7.26 -25.08
N THR A 43 10.01 -6.39 -25.37
CA THR A 43 10.52 -5.42 -24.42
C THR A 43 9.74 -4.12 -24.56
N HIS A 44 9.16 -3.67 -23.47
CA HIS A 44 8.42 -2.42 -23.36
C HIS A 44 9.15 -1.40 -22.51
N TYR A 45 8.87 -0.12 -22.75
CA TYR A 45 9.51 1.00 -22.08
C TYR A 45 8.42 1.93 -21.52
N TYR A 46 7.71 1.45 -20.50
CA TYR A 46 6.67 2.23 -19.81
C TYR A 46 7.31 3.30 -18.92
N GLY A 47 6.86 4.54 -19.07
CA GLY A 47 7.48 5.69 -18.41
C GLY A 47 7.37 5.71 -16.89
N ASN A 48 6.48 4.91 -16.31
CA ASN A 48 6.33 4.73 -14.86
C ASN A 48 7.23 3.64 -14.24
N TYR A 49 8.18 3.08 -15.02
CA TYR A 49 9.19 2.14 -14.56
C TYR A 49 10.55 2.85 -14.44
N ILE A 50 11.14 2.85 -13.24
CA ILE A 50 12.44 3.46 -12.96
C ILE A 50 13.52 2.39 -12.80
N SER A 51 14.77 2.74 -13.14
CA SER A 51 15.87 1.77 -13.20
C SER A 51 16.59 1.57 -11.88
N ASP A 52 16.69 2.61 -11.07
CA ASP A 52 17.57 2.64 -9.89
C ASP A 52 16.82 3.01 -8.59
N GLY A 53 15.51 2.78 -8.52
CA GLY A 53 14.67 3.13 -7.37
C GLY A 53 15.14 2.53 -6.05
N GLU A 54 15.81 1.37 -6.08
CA GLU A 54 16.44 0.73 -4.91
C GLU A 54 17.61 1.54 -4.34
N LYS A 55 18.27 2.36 -5.18
CA LYS A 55 19.39 3.21 -4.77
C LYS A 55 18.93 4.64 -4.54
N SER A 56 18.11 5.16 -5.44
CA SER A 56 17.68 6.55 -5.41
C SER A 56 16.61 6.84 -4.36
N GLY A 57 15.76 5.85 -4.05
CA GLY A 57 14.60 6.04 -3.21
C GLY A 57 13.48 6.88 -3.85
N ASN A 58 13.59 7.21 -5.14
CA ASN A 58 12.68 8.14 -5.83
C ASN A 58 11.23 7.62 -5.98
N ASN A 59 10.96 6.37 -5.59
CA ASN A 59 9.59 5.85 -5.48
C ASN A 59 8.94 6.15 -4.11
N PHE A 60 9.65 6.84 -3.21
CA PHE A 60 9.19 7.12 -1.87
C PHE A 60 9.18 8.63 -1.59
N LEU A 61 8.11 9.11 -0.93
CA LEU A 61 7.94 10.52 -0.60
C LEU A 61 8.83 10.97 0.57
N THR A 62 9.28 10.05 1.42
CA THR A 62 10.11 10.35 2.58
C THR A 62 11.26 9.36 2.73
N ASN A 63 12.36 9.82 3.33
CA ASN A 63 13.48 8.95 3.68
C ASN A 63 13.08 7.85 4.68
N TYR A 64 12.08 8.10 5.53
CA TYR A 64 11.56 7.10 6.44
C TYR A 64 10.88 5.96 5.66
N ALA A 65 10.01 6.28 4.69
CA ALA A 65 9.35 5.30 3.86
C ALA A 65 10.35 4.43 3.07
N PHE A 66 11.38 5.05 2.50
CA PHE A 66 12.44 4.33 1.79
C PHE A 66 13.22 3.37 2.70
N ARG A 67 13.64 3.85 3.89
CA ARG A 67 14.34 2.99 4.87
C ARG A 67 13.47 1.82 5.33
N TYR A 68 12.21 2.10 5.67
CA TYR A 68 11.28 1.06 6.11
C TYR A 68 11.00 0.03 5.01
N ALA A 69 10.82 0.47 3.76
CA ALA A 69 10.68 -0.41 2.61
C ALA A 69 11.92 -1.32 2.43
N THR A 70 13.11 -0.75 2.56
CA THR A 70 14.38 -1.50 2.49
C THR A 70 14.48 -2.53 3.62
N GLU A 71 14.12 -2.16 4.83
CA GLU A 71 14.09 -3.06 5.99
C GLU A 71 13.11 -4.22 5.78
N ARG A 72 11.90 -3.91 5.29
CA ARG A 72 10.87 -4.94 5.02
C ARG A 72 11.32 -5.94 3.97
N VAL A 73 11.96 -5.50 2.89
CA VAL A 73 12.49 -6.41 1.85
C VAL A 73 13.66 -7.24 2.39
N THR A 74 14.57 -6.62 3.16
CA THR A 74 15.74 -7.31 3.72
C THR A 74 15.35 -8.40 4.72
N ASN A 75 14.33 -8.13 5.54
CA ASN A 75 13.84 -9.04 6.58
C ASN A 75 12.62 -9.85 6.14
N LYS A 76 12.33 -9.89 4.84
CA LYS A 76 11.18 -10.58 4.27
C LYS A 76 11.17 -12.05 4.65
N LYS A 77 10.03 -12.50 5.19
CA LYS A 77 9.78 -13.91 5.48
C LYS A 77 9.33 -14.65 4.21
N GLU A 78 9.52 -15.97 4.18
CA GLU A 78 9.21 -16.80 3.01
C GLU A 78 7.74 -16.71 2.56
N TYR A 79 6.82 -16.54 3.50
CA TYR A 79 5.38 -16.44 3.20
C TYR A 79 4.93 -15.04 2.76
N GLU A 80 5.73 -14.01 2.94
CA GLU A 80 5.39 -12.64 2.54
C GLU A 80 5.51 -12.42 1.03
N THR A 81 4.63 -11.59 0.48
CA THR A 81 4.50 -11.37 -0.97
C THR A 81 5.08 -10.04 -1.44
N ILE A 82 5.85 -9.32 -0.60
CA ILE A 82 6.51 -8.09 -1.01
C ILE A 82 7.42 -8.38 -2.22
N GLU A 83 7.20 -7.66 -3.30
CA GLU A 83 8.00 -7.75 -4.54
C GLU A 83 8.96 -6.58 -4.62
N GLN A 84 10.26 -6.84 -4.38
CA GLN A 84 11.31 -5.81 -4.35
C GLN A 84 11.27 -4.91 -5.59
N ASP A 85 11.26 -5.51 -6.77
CA ASP A 85 11.22 -4.77 -8.02
C ASP A 85 9.99 -3.88 -8.17
N ARG A 86 8.82 -4.41 -7.81
CA ARG A 86 7.57 -3.66 -7.84
C ARG A 86 7.58 -2.50 -6.84
N LEU A 87 8.09 -2.74 -5.64
CA LEU A 87 8.15 -1.76 -4.56
C LEU A 87 9.06 -0.58 -4.90
N PHE A 88 10.25 -0.85 -5.45
CA PHE A 88 11.24 0.20 -5.69
C PHE A 88 11.15 0.81 -7.08
N ASN A 89 10.74 0.04 -8.10
CA ASN A 89 10.92 0.43 -9.50
C ASN A 89 9.62 0.66 -10.28
N ILE A 90 8.44 0.41 -9.71
CA ILE A 90 7.16 0.64 -10.40
C ILE A 90 6.39 1.75 -9.68
N LEU A 91 6.44 2.96 -10.23
CA LEU A 91 5.78 4.15 -9.66
C LEU A 91 4.25 3.96 -9.55
N LEU A 92 3.61 3.34 -10.55
CA LEU A 92 2.18 3.07 -10.56
C LEU A 92 1.88 1.69 -9.97
N SER A 93 2.05 1.56 -8.66
CA SER A 93 1.80 0.32 -7.91
C SER A 93 1.22 0.61 -6.53
N SER A 94 0.32 -0.26 -6.05
CA SER A 94 -0.24 -0.17 -4.69
C SER A 94 0.82 -0.36 -3.61
N GLN A 95 1.84 -1.20 -3.83
CA GLN A 95 2.88 -1.43 -2.83
C GLN A 95 3.61 -0.14 -2.43
N PRO A 96 4.31 0.60 -3.31
CA PRO A 96 4.95 1.85 -2.92
C PRO A 96 3.93 2.90 -2.45
N MET A 97 2.70 2.88 -2.96
CA MET A 97 1.66 3.79 -2.47
C MET A 97 1.30 3.51 -1.01
N ALA A 98 1.20 2.25 -0.57
CA ALA A 98 0.97 1.91 0.83
C ALA A 98 2.06 2.49 1.73
N PHE A 99 3.33 2.33 1.33
CA PHE A 99 4.45 2.90 2.08
C PHE A 99 4.40 4.43 2.11
N ASN A 100 4.12 5.07 0.99
CA ASN A 100 4.03 6.53 0.90
C ASN A 100 2.89 7.12 1.74
N LEU A 101 1.76 6.42 1.84
CA LEU A 101 0.59 6.88 2.62
C LEU A 101 0.73 6.61 4.11
N PHE A 102 1.27 5.46 4.50
CA PHE A 102 1.21 5.02 5.90
C PHE A 102 2.54 5.08 6.66
N CYS A 103 3.69 5.17 5.98
CA CYS A 103 4.96 5.41 6.68
C CYS A 103 5.00 6.73 7.44
N PRO A 104 4.42 7.86 6.97
CA PRO A 104 4.33 9.07 7.77
C PRO A 104 3.56 8.87 9.09
N LEU A 105 2.47 8.08 9.06
CA LEU A 105 1.71 7.74 10.26
C LEU A 105 2.53 6.83 11.20
N ARG A 106 3.24 5.85 10.65
CA ARG A 106 4.15 4.99 11.43
C ARG A 106 5.26 5.79 12.08
N GLU A 107 5.91 6.68 11.33
CA GLU A 107 6.94 7.58 11.85
C GLU A 107 6.37 8.51 12.95
N MET A 108 5.15 9.02 12.75
CA MET A 108 4.45 9.81 13.76
C MET A 108 4.18 8.99 15.02
N LEU A 109 3.77 7.74 14.89
CA LEU A 109 3.52 6.84 16.01
C LEU A 109 4.79 6.60 16.83
N GLU A 110 5.94 6.43 16.19
CA GLU A 110 7.24 6.26 16.86
C GLU A 110 7.68 7.53 17.62
N LYS A 111 7.35 8.72 17.09
CA LYS A 111 7.78 10.01 17.67
C LYS A 111 6.77 10.59 18.66
N SER A 112 5.50 10.41 18.42
CA SER A 112 4.40 10.96 19.21
C SER A 112 3.15 10.08 19.05
N PRO A 113 3.00 9.02 19.87
CA PRO A 113 1.84 8.12 19.82
C PRO A 113 0.50 8.83 19.96
N GLU A 114 0.45 9.91 20.76
CA GLU A 114 -0.76 10.72 20.98
C GLU A 114 -1.16 11.44 19.70
N ALA A 115 -0.20 12.01 18.96
CA ALA A 115 -0.48 12.71 17.70
C ALA A 115 -0.96 11.73 16.62
N ALA A 116 -0.33 10.55 16.50
CA ALA A 116 -0.77 9.50 15.59
C ALA A 116 -2.20 9.02 15.93
N THR A 117 -2.48 8.81 17.21
CA THR A 117 -3.81 8.43 17.68
C THR A 117 -4.84 9.51 17.35
N ALA A 118 -4.53 10.80 17.60
CA ALA A 118 -5.41 11.91 17.29
C ALA A 118 -5.71 12.00 15.79
N ALA A 119 -4.69 11.81 14.94
CA ALA A 119 -4.85 11.81 13.49
C ALA A 119 -5.81 10.70 13.01
N ILE A 120 -5.63 9.48 13.52
CA ILE A 120 -6.52 8.35 13.18
C ILE A 120 -7.93 8.55 13.71
N LYS A 121 -8.11 9.04 14.94
CA LYS A 121 -9.44 9.37 15.49
C LYS A 121 -10.16 10.43 14.65
N ALA A 122 -9.44 11.44 14.18
CA ALA A 122 -10.01 12.46 13.31
C ALA A 122 -10.42 11.92 11.93
N ALA A 123 -9.63 11.00 11.36
CA ALA A 123 -9.91 10.37 10.07
C ALA A 123 -11.03 9.32 10.17
N LEU A 124 -11.16 8.64 11.29
CA LEU A 124 -12.06 7.49 11.50
C LEU A 124 -12.90 7.66 12.78
N PRO A 125 -13.71 8.72 12.89
CA PRO A 125 -14.42 9.07 14.13
C PRO A 125 -15.49 8.05 14.54
N MET A 126 -15.88 7.13 13.64
CA MET A 126 -16.86 6.08 13.92
C MET A 126 -16.28 4.91 14.73
N TYR A 127 -14.95 4.81 14.88
CA TYR A 127 -14.31 3.74 15.64
C TYR A 127 -13.94 4.21 17.05
N PRO A 128 -14.16 3.38 18.08
CA PRO A 128 -13.87 3.72 19.46
C PRO A 128 -12.38 3.54 19.78
N ILE A 129 -11.51 4.22 19.04
CA ILE A 129 -10.06 4.14 19.19
C ILE A 129 -9.63 4.94 20.43
N HIS A 130 -9.07 4.25 21.43
CA HIS A 130 -8.41 4.90 22.56
C HIS A 130 -6.98 5.29 22.20
N SER A 131 -6.19 4.33 21.73
CA SER A 131 -4.80 4.54 21.33
C SER A 131 -4.41 3.64 20.17
N VAL A 132 -3.69 4.20 19.19
CA VAL A 132 -3.02 3.43 18.13
C VAL A 132 -1.75 2.81 18.70
N THR A 133 -1.54 1.52 18.45
CA THR A 133 -0.41 0.77 19.02
C THR A 133 0.60 0.33 17.98
N ASP A 134 0.19 0.18 16.72
CA ASP A 134 1.08 -0.23 15.63
C ASP A 134 0.49 0.11 14.27
N VAL A 135 1.36 0.33 13.28
CA VAL A 135 1.04 0.47 11.86
C VAL A 135 2.00 -0.40 11.08
N ASP A 136 1.50 -1.43 10.39
CA ASP A 136 2.33 -2.33 9.58
C ASP A 136 1.82 -2.35 8.13
N LEU A 137 2.71 -2.66 7.18
CA LEU A 137 2.45 -2.56 5.75
C LEU A 137 2.77 -3.88 5.05
N GLU A 138 2.02 -4.19 3.99
CA GLU A 138 2.14 -5.46 3.25
C GLU A 138 2.10 -6.65 4.21
N PHE A 139 1.13 -6.62 5.13
CA PHE A 139 1.05 -7.55 6.25
C PHE A 139 0.35 -8.85 5.85
N ILE A 140 0.97 -9.98 6.17
CA ILE A 140 0.38 -11.32 6.12
C ILE A 140 0.54 -11.96 7.51
N PRO A 141 -0.52 -12.49 8.14
CA PRO A 141 -0.40 -13.23 9.39
C PRO A 141 0.51 -14.47 9.24
N GLU A 142 1.34 -14.77 10.23
CA GLU A 142 2.22 -15.98 10.19
C GLU A 142 1.45 -17.30 10.04
N ASP A 143 0.27 -17.37 10.66
CA ASP A 143 -0.60 -18.54 10.64
C ASP A 143 -1.74 -18.41 9.62
N TYR A 144 -1.50 -17.65 8.52
CA TYR A 144 -2.49 -17.43 7.45
C TYR A 144 -3.12 -18.74 6.94
N ASP A 145 -2.38 -19.83 6.92
CA ASP A 145 -2.83 -21.16 6.49
C ASP A 145 -3.91 -21.74 7.41
N LYS A 146 -3.85 -21.43 8.71
CA LYS A 146 -4.87 -21.82 9.70
C LYS A 146 -6.07 -20.89 9.72
N LEU A 147 -5.92 -19.68 9.17
CA LEU A 147 -6.96 -18.65 9.17
C LEU A 147 -7.84 -18.74 7.91
N SER A 148 -7.33 -18.26 6.79
CA SER A 148 -8.09 -18.20 5.52
C SER A 148 -7.43 -18.98 4.39
N GLY A 149 -6.16 -19.38 4.54
CA GLY A 149 -5.32 -19.91 3.47
C GLY A 149 -4.95 -18.86 2.42
N ASP A 150 -5.36 -17.60 2.59
CA ASP A 150 -5.10 -16.52 1.64
C ASP A 150 -3.75 -15.86 1.94
N LYS A 151 -2.88 -15.84 0.92
CA LYS A 151 -1.55 -15.20 0.97
C LYS A 151 -1.55 -13.76 0.47
N ARG A 152 -2.73 -13.15 0.23
CA ARG A 152 -2.76 -11.75 -0.16
C ARG A 152 -2.39 -10.87 1.03
N ALA A 153 -1.38 -10.03 0.83
CA ALA A 153 -1.00 -9.05 1.82
C ALA A 153 -2.10 -8.00 1.98
N MET A 154 -2.29 -7.53 3.20
CA MET A 154 -3.03 -6.32 3.51
C MET A 154 -2.10 -5.14 3.27
N ASP A 155 -2.48 -4.20 2.41
CA ASP A 155 -1.63 -3.04 2.08
C ASP A 155 -1.21 -2.27 3.33
N ALA A 156 -2.14 -2.07 4.29
CA ALA A 156 -1.81 -1.59 5.63
C ALA A 156 -2.72 -2.20 6.70
N ILE A 157 -2.19 -2.34 7.91
CA ILE A 157 -2.93 -2.70 9.11
C ILE A 157 -2.60 -1.70 10.23
N ILE A 158 -3.63 -1.13 10.85
CA ILE A 158 -3.51 -0.25 12.00
C ILE A 158 -4.05 -1.00 13.21
N ARG A 159 -3.21 -1.24 14.21
CA ARG A 159 -3.61 -1.87 15.47
C ARG A 159 -3.88 -0.80 16.52
N PHE A 160 -4.91 -1.01 17.33
CA PHE A 160 -5.31 -0.07 18.36
C PHE A 160 -5.87 -0.77 19.61
N VAL A 161 -5.97 -0.03 20.68
CA VAL A 161 -6.76 -0.38 21.87
C VAL A 161 -7.98 0.52 21.87
N ASP A 162 -9.15 -0.04 22.14
CA ASP A 162 -10.40 0.72 22.24
C ASP A 162 -10.63 1.34 23.63
N ASP A 163 -11.71 2.12 23.77
CA ASP A 163 -12.07 2.79 25.05
C ASP A 163 -12.42 1.78 26.18
N SER A 164 -12.66 0.51 25.85
CA SER A 164 -12.87 -0.58 26.83
C SER A 164 -11.59 -1.35 27.18
N GLY A 165 -10.46 -1.00 26.57
CA GLY A 165 -9.18 -1.69 26.75
C GLY A 165 -9.02 -2.94 25.88
N GLN A 166 -9.93 -3.21 24.93
CA GLN A 166 -9.83 -4.33 24.00
C GLN A 166 -8.94 -3.98 22.82
N LYS A 167 -8.18 -4.98 22.32
CA LYS A 167 -7.36 -4.83 21.12
C LYS A 167 -8.22 -4.95 19.88
N GLY A 168 -8.06 -4.01 18.95
CA GLY A 168 -8.67 -3.99 17.64
C GLY A 168 -7.67 -3.74 16.53
N PHE A 169 -8.11 -3.90 15.28
CA PHE A 169 -7.32 -3.53 14.12
C PHE A 169 -8.20 -3.06 12.97
N ILE A 170 -7.63 -2.22 12.12
CA ILE A 170 -8.22 -1.74 10.87
C ILE A 170 -7.34 -2.23 9.74
N VAL A 171 -7.94 -2.91 8.77
CA VAL A 171 -7.27 -3.31 7.54
C VAL A 171 -7.59 -2.33 6.44
N ILE A 172 -6.57 -1.96 5.69
CA ILE A 172 -6.67 -1.04 4.57
C ILE A 172 -6.14 -1.74 3.32
N ASP A 173 -6.95 -1.70 2.27
CA ASP A 173 -6.59 -2.17 0.94
C ASP A 173 -6.63 -0.98 -0.04
N ILE A 174 -5.56 -0.81 -0.82
CA ILE A 174 -5.37 0.30 -1.75
C ILE A 174 -5.60 -0.22 -3.16
N GLN A 175 -6.65 0.25 -3.82
CA GLN A 175 -6.94 -0.15 -5.18
C GLN A 175 -6.82 1.04 -6.14
N PHE A 176 -6.02 0.87 -7.19
CA PHE A 176 -6.11 1.70 -8.38
C PHE A 176 -7.34 1.26 -9.17
N PHE A 177 -8.29 2.14 -9.36
CA PHE A 177 -9.58 1.87 -9.99
C PHE A 177 -9.54 0.87 -11.16
N ARG A 178 -10.05 -0.31 -10.93
CA ARG A 178 -10.72 -1.12 -11.95
C ARG A 178 -12.21 -1.05 -11.66
N ASN A 179 -13.01 -0.70 -12.67
CA ASN A 179 -14.47 -0.60 -12.57
C ASN A 179 -15.08 -1.57 -11.55
N LEU A 180 -15.78 -1.02 -10.56
CA LEU A 180 -16.90 -1.57 -9.77
C LEU A 180 -16.94 -3.08 -9.43
N VAL A 181 -15.84 -3.71 -9.05
CA VAL A 181 -15.84 -5.07 -8.47
C VAL A 181 -15.45 -5.02 -6.97
N ILE A 182 -15.65 -3.88 -6.34
CA ILE A 182 -15.22 -3.59 -4.96
C ILE A 182 -15.92 -4.48 -3.93
N ALA A 183 -17.13 -4.96 -4.20
CA ALA A 183 -17.91 -5.70 -3.21
C ALA A 183 -17.46 -7.16 -2.99
N GLU A 184 -16.95 -7.84 -4.01
CA GLU A 184 -16.62 -9.27 -3.92
C GLU A 184 -15.26 -9.54 -3.25
N ILE A 185 -14.26 -8.71 -3.51
CA ILE A 185 -12.91 -8.87 -2.91
C ILE A 185 -12.96 -8.58 -1.41
N SER A 186 -13.77 -7.60 -1.00
CA SER A 186 -14.01 -7.27 0.41
C SER A 186 -14.61 -8.42 1.19
N ALA A 187 -15.55 -9.18 0.60
CA ALA A 187 -16.23 -10.28 1.27
C ALA A 187 -15.28 -11.43 1.64
N HIS A 188 -14.28 -11.74 0.80
CA HIS A 188 -13.30 -12.80 1.07
C HIS A 188 -12.31 -12.42 2.18
N ILE A 189 -11.80 -11.18 2.16
CA ILE A 189 -10.93 -10.66 3.22
C ILE A 189 -11.70 -10.59 4.54
N ILE A 190 -12.94 -10.08 4.53
CA ILE A 190 -13.82 -10.01 5.71
C ILE A 190 -14.10 -11.41 6.26
N THR A 191 -14.39 -12.40 5.41
CA THR A 191 -14.70 -13.76 5.84
C THR A 191 -13.46 -14.44 6.47
N GLY A 192 -12.29 -14.28 5.87
CA GLY A 192 -11.02 -14.77 6.42
C GLY A 192 -10.68 -14.13 7.77
N LEU A 193 -10.84 -12.81 7.87
CA LEU A 193 -10.62 -12.06 9.10
C LEU A 193 -11.66 -12.39 10.18
N GLN A 194 -12.94 -12.60 9.82
CA GLN A 194 -13.97 -13.05 10.76
C GLN A 194 -13.70 -14.45 11.30
N GLN A 195 -13.12 -15.35 10.48
CA GLN A 195 -12.68 -16.66 10.95
C GLN A 195 -11.47 -16.56 11.87
N ALA A 196 -10.50 -15.69 11.55
CA ALA A 196 -9.37 -15.37 12.41
C ALA A 196 -9.81 -14.82 13.77
N CYS A 197 -10.84 -13.97 13.77
CA CYS A 197 -11.39 -13.41 15.00
C CYS A 197 -12.20 -14.37 15.84
N LYS A 198 -12.83 -15.38 15.26
CA LYS A 198 -13.48 -16.45 16.01
C LYS A 198 -12.47 -17.34 16.78
N ALA A 199 -11.24 -17.42 16.30
CA ALA A 199 -10.14 -18.15 16.94
C ALA A 199 -9.43 -17.34 18.03
N HIS A 200 -9.46 -16.01 17.95
CA HIS A 200 -8.85 -15.08 18.92
C HIS A 200 -9.93 -14.14 19.44
N LYS A 201 -10.08 -14.02 20.73
CA LYS A 201 -11.08 -13.20 21.47
C LYS A 201 -11.64 -11.98 20.72
N PRO A 202 -12.94 -11.64 20.88
CA PRO A 202 -13.60 -10.61 20.08
C PRO A 202 -12.90 -9.26 20.18
N GLY A 203 -12.28 -8.83 19.08
CA GLY A 203 -11.78 -7.48 18.86
C GLY A 203 -12.60 -6.79 17.77
N ILE A 204 -12.61 -5.47 17.74
CA ILE A 204 -13.28 -4.70 16.70
C ILE A 204 -12.47 -4.81 15.42
N ILE A 205 -13.11 -5.30 14.34
CA ILE A 205 -12.52 -5.37 13.01
C ILE A 205 -13.20 -4.33 12.13
N ALA A 206 -12.39 -3.52 11.48
CA ALA A 206 -12.83 -2.62 10.44
C ALA A 206 -12.01 -2.85 9.17
N VAL A 207 -12.68 -2.93 8.04
CA VAL A 207 -12.04 -2.95 6.73
C VAL A 207 -12.37 -1.63 6.05
N LEU A 208 -11.34 -0.83 5.80
CA LEU A 208 -11.46 0.45 5.12
C LEU A 208 -10.89 0.33 3.70
N HIS A 209 -11.71 0.62 2.71
CA HIS A 209 -11.25 0.80 1.34
C HIS A 209 -10.85 2.26 1.15
N VAL A 210 -9.55 2.52 1.00
CA VAL A 210 -9.07 3.83 0.59
C VAL A 210 -9.12 3.89 -0.92
N ILE A 211 -10.09 4.63 -1.43
CA ILE A 211 -10.15 5.00 -2.82
C ILE A 211 -9.26 6.22 -2.97
N ALA A 212 -8.05 6.03 -3.51
CA ALA A 212 -7.18 7.15 -3.84
C ALA A 212 -7.76 7.88 -5.06
N ASP A 213 -8.42 8.99 -4.84
CA ASP A 213 -8.76 9.92 -5.91
C ASP A 213 -7.50 10.73 -6.24
N ALA A 214 -6.87 10.40 -7.37
CA ALA A 214 -5.67 11.08 -7.83
C ALA A 214 -5.90 12.57 -8.12
N SER A 215 -7.15 13.01 -8.26
CA SER A 215 -7.50 14.42 -8.43
C SER A 215 -7.15 15.26 -7.19
N ALA A 216 -7.18 14.68 -5.99
CA ALA A 216 -6.83 15.39 -4.76
C ALA A 216 -5.31 15.53 -4.55
N MET A 217 -4.50 14.69 -5.18
CA MET A 217 -3.02 14.78 -5.11
C MET A 217 -2.40 15.78 -6.07
N LEU A 218 -3.19 16.33 -7.00
CA LEU A 218 -2.73 17.24 -8.06
C LEU A 218 -2.94 18.73 -7.75
N LEU A 219 -3.54 19.07 -6.61
CA LEU A 219 -3.89 20.44 -6.23
C LEU A 219 -3.20 20.94 -4.95
N GLY A 220 -2.14 20.25 -4.50
CA GLY A 220 -1.33 20.69 -3.35
C GLY A 220 0.03 21.23 -3.74
#